data_0fb70130e7181d2f89a0f013fb81eb0f
#
_entry.id   0fb70130e7181d2f89a0f013fb81eb0f
#
_cell.length_a   1.000
_cell.length_b   1.000
_cell.length_c   1.000
_cell.angle_alpha   90.00
_cell.angle_beta   90.00
_cell.angle_gamma   90.00
#
_symmetry.space_group_name_H-M   'P 1'
#
loop_
_entity.id
_entity.type
_entity.pdbx_description
1 polymer ?
#
loop_
_entity_poly.entity_id
_entity_poly.type
_entity_poly.pdbx_seq_one_letter_code
_entity_poly.pdbx_strand_id
1 'polypeptide(L)'
;MKLRGKLAIYLLIVIVSAVLLFVAPAVSGTSWTNMLGQLFAEYSEAVEAAQSDDDDDDEHDDDDEAASINMMVELDDEAEGFAGIETSQLAEYHYFAEIKAQAKVLAVTDLLALRSQYNQARAALNLAKVAESSSAKELARLTKLTQGTSSVAAKKVNYAEAHWREQKAKLQGAQFNLQDVKDQTRQKWGETIAKWIVTPNSKQFERLLSRQDSLLFVTLPIDHSLAAEVSFIRVSRNGDRDNARKAYFVSPAMSSDQLIQGETYYFRAATGKLRTGMRLDSWIPKDNELLTGVFIPDEAVVWYAGQAWVYVELEEGQYQRRSIKHGLDVAGGMFVDQEIVIGDSLVLSGSQMLLSEEFRWQIQDEDDD
;
A
#
# COMPACT_ATOMS: atom_id res chain seq x y z
N MET A 1 43.43 -16.52 12.22
CA MET A 1 42.83 -16.63 13.53
C MET A 1 41.40 -15.99 13.65
N LYS A 2 40.99 -15.14 12.71
CA LYS A 2 39.74 -14.37 12.78
C LYS A 2 38.41 -15.14 12.51
N LEU A 3 38.48 -16.37 12.01
CA LEU A 3 37.25 -17.15 11.69
C LEU A 3 36.65 -17.89 12.91
N ARG A 4 37.49 -18.21 13.94
CA ARG A 4 37.04 -18.90 15.16
C ARG A 4 36.20 -18.01 16.09
N GLY A 5 36.51 -16.69 16.14
CA GLY A 5 35.76 -15.73 16.96
C GLY A 5 34.31 -15.49 16.47
N LYS A 6 34.12 -15.42 15.15
CA LYS A 6 32.77 -15.20 14.57
C LYS A 6 31.86 -16.42 14.76
N LEU A 7 32.43 -17.63 14.71
CA LEU A 7 31.64 -18.87 14.93
C LEU A 7 31.21 -19.01 16.40
N ALA A 8 32.06 -18.57 17.33
CA ALA A 8 31.74 -18.58 18.77
C ALA A 8 30.58 -17.59 19.10
N ILE A 9 30.56 -16.41 18.46
CA ILE A 9 29.51 -15.40 18.63
C ILE A 9 28.16 -15.92 18.07
N TYR A 10 28.16 -16.57 16.91
CA TYR A 10 26.95 -17.18 16.35
C TYR A 10 26.41 -18.33 17.22
N LEU A 11 27.27 -19.15 17.76
CA LEU A 11 26.88 -20.23 18.65
C LEU A 11 26.27 -19.71 19.95
N LEU A 12 26.79 -18.61 20.48
CA LEU A 12 26.29 -17.97 21.71
C LEU A 12 24.93 -17.32 21.50
N ILE A 13 24.70 -16.66 20.34
CA ILE A 13 23.39 -16.08 19.95
C ILE A 13 22.33 -17.17 19.82
N VAL A 14 22.67 -18.32 19.23
CA VAL A 14 21.74 -19.46 19.08
C VAL A 14 21.39 -20.08 20.44
N ILE A 15 22.36 -20.21 21.35
CA ILE A 15 22.14 -20.75 22.72
C ILE A 15 21.26 -19.79 23.53
N VAL A 16 21.51 -18.48 23.47
CA VAL A 16 20.70 -17.47 24.17
C VAL A 16 19.26 -17.43 23.63
N SER A 17 19.08 -17.55 22.31
CA SER A 17 17.75 -17.63 21.69
C SER A 17 17.00 -18.90 22.07
N ALA A 18 17.67 -20.05 22.20
CA ALA A 18 17.07 -21.31 22.60
C ALA A 18 16.66 -21.31 24.09
N VAL A 19 17.46 -20.70 24.97
CA VAL A 19 17.14 -20.54 26.40
C VAL A 19 15.96 -19.58 26.58
N LEU A 20 15.86 -18.50 25.82
CA LEU A 20 14.72 -17.58 25.81
C LEU A 20 13.40 -18.25 25.39
N LEU A 21 13.44 -19.17 24.43
CA LEU A 21 12.25 -19.88 23.94
C LEU A 21 11.74 -20.96 24.90
N PHE A 22 12.62 -21.56 25.71
CA PHE A 22 12.24 -22.69 26.62
C PHE A 22 11.88 -22.24 28.03
N VAL A 23 12.37 -21.09 28.50
CA VAL A 23 12.17 -20.62 29.88
C VAL A 23 11.05 -19.58 30.03
N ALA A 24 10.61 -18.96 28.91
CA ALA A 24 9.59 -17.91 28.92
C ALA A 24 8.20 -18.28 29.51
N PRO A 25 7.70 -19.52 29.48
CA PRO A 25 6.37 -19.84 30.04
C PRO A 25 6.31 -20.07 31.55
N ALA A 26 7.44 -20.07 32.26
CA ALA A 26 7.46 -20.57 33.66
C ALA A 26 7.59 -19.51 34.77
N VAL A 27 7.81 -18.21 34.43
CA VAL A 27 8.03 -17.19 35.49
C VAL A 27 7.24 -15.92 35.20
N SER A 28 6.15 -15.72 35.89
CA SER A 28 5.42 -14.46 35.99
C SER A 28 5.95 -13.66 37.19
N GLY A 29 6.61 -12.52 36.93
CA GLY A 29 6.96 -11.56 37.98
C GLY A 29 8.27 -10.79 37.71
N THR A 30 8.26 -9.55 38.03
CA THR A 30 9.16 -8.40 37.99
C THR A 30 10.69 -8.59 38.18
N SER A 31 11.25 -9.77 37.99
CA SER A 31 12.68 -10.06 38.21
C SER A 31 13.58 -10.05 36.95
N TRP A 32 13.00 -9.93 35.77
CA TRP A 32 13.75 -10.07 34.49
C TRP A 32 14.63 -8.87 34.17
N THR A 33 14.22 -7.67 34.52
CA THR A 33 15.00 -6.45 34.25
C THR A 33 16.30 -6.40 35.07
N ASN A 34 16.30 -6.92 36.28
CA ASN A 34 17.50 -6.96 37.11
C ASN A 34 18.49 -8.05 36.69
N MET A 35 17.98 -9.17 36.16
CA MET A 35 18.84 -10.27 35.70
C MET A 35 19.51 -9.94 34.34
N LEU A 36 18.79 -9.27 33.44
CA LEU A 36 19.38 -8.76 32.19
C LEU A 36 20.40 -7.64 32.44
N GLY A 37 20.13 -6.75 33.41
CA GLY A 37 21.09 -5.71 33.82
C GLY A 37 22.41 -6.26 34.36
N GLN A 38 22.39 -7.35 35.13
CA GLN A 38 23.58 -8.02 35.62
C GLN A 38 24.37 -8.72 34.51
N LEU A 39 23.69 -9.39 33.59
CA LEU A 39 24.34 -10.05 32.44
C LEU A 39 24.98 -9.04 31.47
N PHE A 40 24.37 -7.87 31.30
CA PHE A 40 24.97 -6.81 30.47
C PHE A 40 26.17 -6.13 31.15
N ALA A 41 26.15 -5.96 32.48
CA ALA A 41 27.26 -5.41 33.24
C ALA A 41 28.48 -6.33 33.21
N GLU A 42 28.28 -7.66 33.40
CA GLU A 42 29.34 -8.67 33.36
C GLU A 42 29.92 -8.81 31.92
N TYR A 43 29.13 -8.57 30.88
CA TYR A 43 29.58 -8.57 29.48
C TYR A 43 30.41 -7.32 29.14
N SER A 44 30.06 -6.13 29.67
CA SER A 44 30.81 -4.91 29.43
C SER A 44 32.18 -4.95 30.10
N GLU A 45 32.30 -5.53 31.31
CA GLU A 45 33.57 -5.72 32.02
C GLU A 45 34.50 -6.72 31.31
N ALA A 46 33.90 -7.77 30.69
CA ALA A 46 34.68 -8.76 29.92
C ALA A 46 35.17 -8.22 28.57
N VAL A 47 34.50 -7.21 27.99
CA VAL A 47 34.93 -6.54 26.75
C VAL A 47 36.01 -5.50 27.04
N GLU A 48 35.98 -4.77 28.17
CA GLU A 48 37.02 -3.84 28.58
C GLU A 48 38.33 -4.58 28.99
N ALA A 49 38.22 -5.74 29.65
CA ALA A 49 39.38 -6.56 30.01
C ALA A 49 40.07 -7.22 28.79
N ALA A 50 39.41 -7.32 27.65
CA ALA A 50 39.99 -7.87 26.42
C ALA A 50 40.67 -6.82 25.54
N GLN A 51 40.68 -5.55 25.94
CA GLN A 51 41.29 -4.44 25.19
C GLN A 51 42.55 -3.84 25.86
N SER A 52 43.04 -4.39 26.96
CA SER A 52 44.16 -3.84 27.73
C SER A 52 45.42 -4.71 27.81
N ASP A 53 45.78 -5.42 26.75
CA ASP A 53 47.10 -6.02 26.63
C ASP A 53 47.52 -6.02 25.17
N ASP A 54 48.29 -5.03 24.79
CA ASP A 54 49.30 -5.02 23.74
C ASP A 54 49.79 -3.56 23.51
N ASP A 55 50.58 -3.05 24.48
CA ASP A 55 51.50 -1.96 24.23
C ASP A 55 52.84 -2.62 23.89
N ASP A 56 53.16 -2.70 22.62
CA ASP A 56 54.55 -2.81 22.14
C ASP A 56 54.70 -1.89 20.91
N ASP A 57 55.54 -0.86 21.14
CA ASP A 57 56.05 0.11 20.19
C ASP A 57 56.72 -0.58 18.99
N ASP A 58 56.09 -0.47 17.80
CA ASP A 58 56.83 -0.47 16.54
C ASP A 58 56.22 0.63 15.67
N GLU A 59 56.97 1.76 15.62
CA GLU A 59 56.81 2.82 14.64
C GLU A 59 57.03 2.23 13.23
N HIS A 60 55.96 1.78 12.60
CA HIS A 60 55.87 1.73 11.15
C HIS A 60 54.85 2.80 10.73
N ASP A 61 55.43 3.88 10.17
CA ASP A 61 54.77 4.80 9.27
C ASP A 61 54.22 3.98 8.08
N ASP A 62 53.11 3.31 8.28
CA ASP A 62 52.24 2.90 7.18
C ASP A 62 51.34 4.11 6.91
N ASP A 63 51.76 4.91 5.96
CA ASP A 63 50.93 5.78 5.19
C ASP A 63 49.76 4.91 4.64
N ASP A 64 48.71 4.72 5.47
CA ASP A 64 47.36 4.38 5.00
C ASP A 64 46.81 5.62 4.25
N GLU A 65 47.49 5.98 3.14
CA GLU A 65 46.76 6.51 2.00
C GLU A 65 45.73 5.41 1.65
N ALA A 66 44.52 5.52 2.23
CA ALA A 66 43.37 4.91 1.67
C ALA A 66 43.42 5.25 0.18
N ALA A 67 43.81 4.26 -0.64
CA ALA A 67 43.88 4.39 -2.07
C ALA A 67 42.48 4.87 -2.47
N SER A 68 42.36 6.17 -2.67
CA SER A 68 41.21 6.76 -3.36
C SER A 68 41.25 6.07 -4.71
N ILE A 69 40.46 5.00 -4.83
CA ILE A 69 40.23 4.32 -6.11
C ILE A 69 39.85 5.44 -7.05
N ASN A 70 40.77 5.79 -7.94
CA ASN A 70 40.57 6.87 -8.89
C ASN A 70 39.49 6.38 -9.85
N MET A 71 38.19 6.64 -9.52
CA MET A 71 37.03 6.22 -10.27
C MET A 71 36.91 7.07 -11.56
N MET A 72 38.02 7.44 -12.14
CA MET A 72 38.16 8.27 -13.32
C MET A 72 38.86 7.50 -14.42
N VAL A 73 38.27 7.54 -15.60
CA VAL A 73 38.82 6.92 -16.82
C VAL A 73 39.07 8.04 -17.83
N GLU A 74 40.27 8.07 -18.40
CA GLU A 74 40.62 8.95 -19.51
C GLU A 74 40.72 8.14 -20.80
N LEU A 75 40.06 8.60 -21.84
CA LEU A 75 40.12 8.02 -23.18
C LEU A 75 40.47 9.09 -24.19
N ASP A 76 41.22 8.71 -25.22
CA ASP A 76 41.43 9.55 -26.38
C ASP A 76 40.28 9.39 -27.40
N ASP A 77 40.15 10.31 -28.34
CA ASP A 77 39.07 10.36 -29.36
C ASP A 77 38.94 9.03 -30.15
N GLU A 78 40.07 8.33 -30.40
CA GLU A 78 40.08 7.08 -31.13
C GLU A 78 39.51 5.94 -30.28
N ALA A 79 39.85 5.88 -28.99
CA ALA A 79 39.33 4.91 -28.04
C ALA A 79 37.85 5.13 -27.72
N GLU A 80 37.39 6.39 -27.62
CA GLU A 80 35.98 6.73 -27.47
C GLU A 80 35.15 6.22 -28.66
N GLY A 81 35.64 6.45 -29.88
CA GLY A 81 34.98 5.98 -31.08
C GLY A 81 34.88 4.45 -31.14
N PHE A 82 35.92 3.72 -30.72
CA PHE A 82 35.90 2.25 -30.63
C PHE A 82 34.98 1.74 -29.50
N ALA A 83 34.94 2.41 -28.37
CA ALA A 83 34.09 2.07 -27.25
C ALA A 83 32.59 2.34 -27.50
N GLY A 84 32.29 3.15 -28.54
CA GLY A 84 30.94 3.57 -28.88
C GLY A 84 30.28 4.37 -27.76
N ILE A 85 31.07 5.28 -27.16
CA ILE A 85 30.57 6.12 -26.08
C ILE A 85 29.66 7.19 -26.64
N GLU A 86 28.44 7.22 -26.12
CA GLU A 86 27.46 8.28 -26.40
C GLU A 86 27.08 8.94 -25.08
N THR A 87 27.17 10.25 -25.01
CA THR A 87 26.79 11.04 -23.84
C THR A 87 25.55 11.88 -24.11
N SER A 88 24.81 12.19 -23.05
CA SER A 88 23.68 13.10 -23.11
C SER A 88 23.55 13.92 -21.84
N GLN A 89 23.26 15.20 -21.98
CA GLN A 89 22.99 16.05 -20.83
C GLN A 89 21.68 15.66 -20.15
N LEU A 90 21.73 15.50 -18.83
CA LEU A 90 20.58 15.19 -18.01
C LEU A 90 19.68 16.41 -17.86
N ALA A 91 18.42 16.24 -18.28
CA ALA A 91 17.37 17.22 -18.11
C ALA A 91 16.65 17.03 -16.77
N GLU A 92 16.03 18.12 -16.31
CA GLU A 92 15.14 18.05 -15.15
C GLU A 92 13.99 17.07 -15.41
N TYR A 93 13.83 16.13 -14.45
CA TYR A 93 12.75 15.14 -14.48
C TYR A 93 11.91 15.22 -13.22
N HIS A 94 10.60 15.28 -13.40
CA HIS A 94 9.64 15.34 -12.31
C HIS A 94 9.00 13.97 -12.08
N TYR A 95 9.11 13.48 -10.86
CA TYR A 95 8.57 12.18 -10.46
C TYR A 95 7.60 12.31 -9.30
N PHE A 96 6.45 11.67 -9.42
CA PHE A 96 5.53 11.47 -8.31
C PHE A 96 5.75 10.08 -7.73
N ALA A 97 6.16 10.01 -6.46
CA ALA A 97 6.32 8.74 -5.77
C ALA A 97 4.99 7.99 -5.71
N GLU A 98 4.97 6.74 -6.15
CA GLU A 98 3.79 5.90 -6.19
C GLU A 98 3.99 4.61 -5.39
N ILE A 99 2.95 4.21 -4.66
CA ILE A 99 2.89 2.92 -3.98
C ILE A 99 2.24 1.92 -4.92
N LYS A 100 2.92 0.80 -5.19
CA LYS A 100 2.33 -0.32 -5.92
C LYS A 100 1.38 -1.08 -4.99
N ALA A 101 0.14 -1.29 -5.41
CA ALA A 101 -0.90 -1.98 -4.66
C ALA A 101 -1.72 -2.90 -5.56
N GLN A 102 -2.51 -3.78 -4.96
CA GLN A 102 -3.36 -4.73 -5.67
C GLN A 102 -4.81 -4.24 -5.68
N ALA A 103 -5.45 -4.34 -6.82
CA ALA A 103 -6.87 -4.08 -6.96
C ALA A 103 -7.61 -5.30 -7.49
N LYS A 104 -8.86 -5.48 -7.05
CA LYS A 104 -9.76 -6.55 -7.52
C LYS A 104 -11.08 -5.96 -8.00
N VAL A 105 -11.55 -6.39 -9.17
CA VAL A 105 -12.85 -6.00 -9.70
C VAL A 105 -13.95 -6.77 -8.97
N LEU A 106 -14.81 -6.04 -8.24
CA LEU A 106 -15.90 -6.64 -7.47
C LEU A 106 -17.11 -7.02 -8.32
N ALA A 107 -17.86 -8.02 -7.85
CA ALA A 107 -19.18 -8.36 -8.37
C ALA A 107 -20.22 -7.36 -7.86
N VAL A 108 -21.13 -6.93 -8.73
CA VAL A 108 -22.25 -6.05 -8.38
C VAL A 108 -23.47 -6.84 -7.85
N THR A 109 -23.42 -8.18 -7.94
CA THR A 109 -24.53 -9.08 -7.53
C THR A 109 -24.95 -8.89 -6.08
N ASP A 110 -23.98 -8.74 -5.16
CA ASP A 110 -24.25 -8.51 -3.73
C ASP A 110 -24.96 -7.18 -3.49
N LEU A 111 -24.58 -6.13 -4.22
CA LEU A 111 -25.23 -4.82 -4.16
C LEU A 111 -26.67 -4.89 -4.68
N LEU A 112 -26.91 -5.67 -5.74
CA LEU A 112 -28.23 -5.94 -6.28
C LEU A 112 -29.12 -6.67 -5.27
N ALA A 113 -28.58 -7.70 -4.61
CA ALA A 113 -29.33 -8.44 -3.59
C ALA A 113 -29.76 -7.52 -2.43
N LEU A 114 -28.84 -6.69 -1.92
CA LEU A 114 -29.14 -5.71 -0.86
C LEU A 114 -30.17 -4.65 -1.33
N ARG A 115 -30.07 -4.17 -2.58
CA ARG A 115 -31.08 -3.28 -3.16
C ARG A 115 -32.46 -3.93 -3.20
N SER A 116 -32.54 -5.20 -3.60
CA SER A 116 -33.79 -5.95 -3.62
C SER A 116 -34.39 -6.09 -2.23
N GLN A 117 -33.60 -6.49 -1.23
CA GLN A 117 -34.00 -6.59 0.18
C GLN A 117 -34.51 -5.24 0.72
N TYR A 118 -33.80 -4.17 0.45
CA TYR A 118 -34.20 -2.82 0.84
C TYR A 118 -35.57 -2.42 0.22
N ASN A 119 -35.74 -2.68 -1.08
CA ASN A 119 -36.99 -2.36 -1.77
C ASN A 119 -38.17 -3.18 -1.22
N GLN A 120 -37.97 -4.46 -0.90
CA GLN A 120 -38.97 -5.33 -0.27
C GLN A 120 -39.35 -4.82 1.13
N ALA A 121 -38.36 -4.51 1.98
CA ALA A 121 -38.58 -3.97 3.31
C ALA A 121 -39.31 -2.62 3.26
N ARG A 122 -38.96 -1.75 2.30
CA ARG A 122 -39.61 -0.47 2.07
C ARG A 122 -41.07 -0.64 1.61
N ALA A 123 -41.33 -1.60 0.73
CA ALA A 123 -42.69 -1.92 0.27
C ALA A 123 -43.56 -2.47 1.41
N ALA A 124 -43.01 -3.39 2.24
CA ALA A 124 -43.66 -3.91 3.44
C ALA A 124 -44.01 -2.80 4.45
N LEU A 125 -43.05 -1.89 4.69
CA LEU A 125 -43.31 -0.73 5.54
C LEU A 125 -44.44 0.15 5.01
N ASN A 126 -44.49 0.44 3.71
CA ASN A 126 -45.55 1.24 3.11
C ASN A 126 -46.89 0.55 3.23
N LEU A 127 -46.98 -0.76 3.01
CA LEU A 127 -48.20 -1.55 3.20
C LEU A 127 -48.67 -1.49 4.66
N ALA A 128 -47.78 -1.72 5.61
CA ALA A 128 -48.08 -1.66 7.05
C ALA A 128 -48.57 -0.26 7.49
N LYS A 129 -47.99 0.81 6.93
CA LYS A 129 -48.46 2.20 7.18
C LYS A 129 -49.89 2.42 6.72
N VAL A 130 -50.22 1.94 5.52
CA VAL A 130 -51.59 2.06 4.98
C VAL A 130 -52.59 1.26 5.82
N ALA A 131 -52.23 0.01 6.21
CA ALA A 131 -53.07 -0.85 7.02
C ALA A 131 -53.34 -0.25 8.43
N GLU A 132 -52.29 0.26 9.10
CA GLU A 132 -52.41 0.93 10.39
C GLU A 132 -53.31 2.18 10.28
N SER A 133 -53.02 3.04 9.30
CA SER A 133 -53.84 4.26 9.08
C SER A 133 -55.32 3.93 8.79
N SER A 134 -55.60 2.89 8.03
CA SER A 134 -56.98 2.45 7.73
C SER A 134 -57.66 1.92 8.99
N SER A 135 -57.02 1.06 9.77
CA SER A 135 -57.56 0.52 11.01
C SER A 135 -57.76 1.59 12.10
N ALA A 136 -56.87 2.58 12.17
CA ALA A 136 -57.00 3.75 13.07
C ALA A 136 -58.25 4.59 12.73
N LYS A 137 -58.48 4.84 11.44
CA LYS A 137 -59.69 5.57 10.96
C LYS A 137 -60.98 4.82 11.29
N GLU A 138 -60.97 3.49 11.11
CA GLU A 138 -62.15 2.66 11.42
C GLU A 138 -62.43 2.63 12.92
N LEU A 139 -61.40 2.49 13.77
CA LEU A 139 -61.54 2.62 15.22
C LEU A 139 -62.14 3.98 15.62
N ALA A 140 -61.61 5.08 15.09
CA ALA A 140 -62.11 6.42 15.36
C ALA A 140 -63.57 6.61 14.93
N ARG A 141 -63.97 6.05 13.76
CA ARG A 141 -65.34 6.08 13.26
C ARG A 141 -66.28 5.34 14.21
N LEU A 142 -65.91 4.10 14.62
CA LEU A 142 -66.73 3.28 15.50
C LEU A 142 -66.87 3.92 16.89
N THR A 143 -65.78 4.46 17.43
CA THR A 143 -65.80 5.17 18.72
C THR A 143 -66.76 6.36 18.70
N LYS A 144 -66.80 7.17 17.63
CA LYS A 144 -67.77 8.29 17.48
C LYS A 144 -69.19 7.84 17.40
N LEU A 145 -69.48 6.72 16.70
CA LEU A 145 -70.81 6.21 16.52
C LEU A 145 -71.40 5.54 17.79
N THR A 146 -70.53 5.12 18.71
CA THR A 146 -70.92 4.39 19.93
C THR A 146 -71.05 5.25 21.19
N GLN A 147 -70.80 6.54 21.06
CA GLN A 147 -71.04 7.47 22.17
C GLN A 147 -72.52 7.48 22.60
N GLY A 148 -72.87 6.71 23.63
CA GLY A 148 -74.20 6.65 24.24
C GLY A 148 -75.01 5.38 23.97
N THR A 149 -74.44 4.29 23.45
CA THR A 149 -75.22 3.11 23.04
C THR A 149 -74.65 1.78 23.55
N SER A 150 -75.56 0.78 23.63
CA SER A 150 -75.50 -0.60 24.14
C SER A 150 -74.22 -1.39 24.15
N SER A 151 -74.12 -2.47 24.99
CA SER A 151 -73.05 -3.44 25.14
C SER A 151 -72.55 -4.07 23.84
N VAL A 152 -73.36 -4.22 22.81
CA VAL A 152 -72.98 -4.71 21.47
C VAL A 152 -72.07 -3.71 20.73
N ALA A 153 -72.33 -2.43 20.94
CA ALA A 153 -71.47 -1.38 20.37
C ALA A 153 -70.07 -1.34 21.02
N ALA A 154 -70.00 -1.56 22.33
CA ALA A 154 -68.72 -1.66 23.04
C ALA A 154 -67.84 -2.84 22.53
N LYS A 155 -68.46 -4.02 22.26
CA LYS A 155 -67.75 -5.17 21.70
C LYS A 155 -67.17 -4.88 20.30
N LYS A 156 -67.88 -4.12 19.45
CA LYS A 156 -67.33 -3.72 18.13
C LYS A 156 -66.17 -2.78 18.23
N VAL A 157 -66.20 -1.83 19.16
CA VAL A 157 -65.08 -0.91 19.43
C VAL A 157 -63.85 -1.67 19.94
N ASN A 158 -64.04 -2.59 20.93
CA ASN A 158 -62.97 -3.40 21.45
C ASN A 158 -62.30 -4.29 20.37
N TYR A 159 -63.09 -4.83 19.44
CA TYR A 159 -62.55 -5.59 18.30
C TYR A 159 -61.75 -4.72 17.34
N ALA A 160 -62.24 -3.53 16.99
CA ALA A 160 -61.54 -2.58 16.16
C ALA A 160 -60.24 -2.05 16.83
N GLU A 161 -60.26 -1.88 18.14
CA GLU A 161 -59.08 -1.50 18.91
C GLU A 161 -58.03 -2.60 18.90
N ALA A 162 -58.40 -3.85 19.13
CA ALA A 162 -57.50 -5.00 19.05
C ALA A 162 -56.85 -5.11 17.66
N HIS A 163 -57.67 -4.93 16.60
CA HIS A 163 -57.21 -4.93 15.22
C HIS A 163 -56.21 -3.78 14.92
N TRP A 164 -56.52 -2.57 15.37
CA TRP A 164 -55.61 -1.44 15.23
C TRP A 164 -54.28 -1.67 15.98
N ARG A 165 -54.33 -2.20 17.20
CA ARG A 165 -53.11 -2.56 17.95
C ARG A 165 -52.24 -3.59 17.21
N GLU A 166 -52.91 -4.59 16.58
CA GLU A 166 -52.21 -5.56 15.71
C GLU A 166 -51.54 -4.89 14.52
N GLN A 167 -52.25 -4.02 13.77
CA GLN A 167 -51.65 -3.31 12.64
C GLN A 167 -50.54 -2.34 13.06
N LYS A 168 -50.66 -1.70 14.21
CA LYS A 168 -49.59 -0.86 14.79
C LYS A 168 -48.32 -1.67 15.14
N ALA A 169 -48.48 -2.88 15.70
CA ALA A 169 -47.37 -3.76 15.96
C ALA A 169 -46.69 -4.24 14.66
N LYS A 170 -47.48 -4.56 13.62
CA LYS A 170 -46.95 -4.91 12.27
C LYS A 170 -46.18 -3.74 11.65
N LEU A 171 -46.68 -2.52 11.77
CA LEU A 171 -45.97 -1.32 11.32
C LEU A 171 -44.62 -1.16 12.01
N GLN A 172 -44.59 -1.32 13.33
CA GLN A 172 -43.34 -1.23 14.11
C GLN A 172 -42.35 -2.32 13.67
N GLY A 173 -42.79 -3.57 13.49
CA GLY A 173 -41.96 -4.64 12.96
C GLY A 173 -41.39 -4.36 11.58
N ALA A 174 -42.20 -3.78 10.67
CA ALA A 174 -41.73 -3.38 9.35
C ALA A 174 -40.71 -2.20 9.39
N GLN A 175 -40.86 -1.30 10.35
CA GLN A 175 -39.89 -0.23 10.59
C GLN A 175 -38.53 -0.80 11.01
N PHE A 176 -38.52 -1.72 11.97
CA PHE A 176 -37.29 -2.40 12.43
C PHE A 176 -36.65 -3.17 11.28
N ASN A 177 -37.39 -3.97 10.52
CA ASN A 177 -36.85 -4.71 9.39
C ASN A 177 -36.20 -3.78 8.35
N LEU A 178 -36.79 -2.65 8.02
CA LEU A 178 -36.20 -1.69 7.10
C LEU A 178 -34.89 -1.08 7.69
N GLN A 179 -34.85 -0.82 8.98
CA GLN A 179 -33.66 -0.30 9.66
C GLN A 179 -32.56 -1.35 9.67
N ASP A 180 -32.88 -2.61 9.98
CA ASP A 180 -31.91 -3.71 9.98
C ASP A 180 -31.24 -3.88 8.61
N VAL A 181 -32.00 -3.83 7.52
CA VAL A 181 -31.43 -3.90 6.16
C VAL A 181 -30.49 -2.73 5.87
N LYS A 182 -30.81 -1.52 6.34
CA LYS A 182 -29.92 -0.36 6.19
C LYS A 182 -28.63 -0.54 6.98
N ASP A 183 -28.72 -1.01 8.23
CA ASP A 183 -27.56 -1.17 9.11
C ASP A 183 -26.65 -2.30 8.62
N GLN A 184 -27.19 -3.43 8.18
CA GLN A 184 -26.44 -4.49 7.50
C GLN A 184 -25.70 -3.97 6.26
N THR A 185 -26.38 -3.13 5.46
CA THR A 185 -25.80 -2.56 4.25
C THR A 185 -24.63 -1.62 4.59
N ARG A 186 -24.77 -0.78 5.62
CA ARG A 186 -23.70 0.11 6.10
C ARG A 186 -22.53 -0.67 6.65
N GLN A 187 -22.79 -1.67 7.46
CA GLN A 187 -21.75 -2.51 8.07
C GLN A 187 -20.93 -3.23 7.00
N LYS A 188 -21.57 -3.73 5.95
CA LYS A 188 -20.90 -4.50 4.88
C LYS A 188 -20.14 -3.60 3.89
N TRP A 189 -20.69 -2.43 3.53
CA TRP A 189 -20.20 -1.63 2.40
C TRP A 189 -19.80 -0.19 2.75
N GLY A 190 -20.01 0.22 3.99
CA GLY A 190 -19.78 1.61 4.42
C GLY A 190 -20.92 2.55 4.01
N GLU A 191 -20.90 3.76 4.54
CA GLU A 191 -21.97 4.74 4.38
C GLU A 191 -22.16 5.19 2.93
N THR A 192 -21.09 5.41 2.19
CA THR A 192 -21.13 5.92 0.81
C THR A 192 -21.83 4.95 -0.14
N ILE A 193 -21.42 3.68 -0.14
CA ILE A 193 -22.02 2.65 -1.02
C ILE A 193 -23.43 2.31 -0.53
N ALA A 194 -23.66 2.23 0.77
CA ALA A 194 -24.99 2.04 1.33
C ALA A 194 -25.97 3.13 0.85
N LYS A 195 -25.53 4.39 0.82
CA LYS A 195 -26.31 5.50 0.28
C LYS A 195 -26.65 5.31 -1.20
N TRP A 196 -25.74 4.77 -2.01
CA TRP A 196 -26.06 4.46 -3.41
C TRP A 196 -27.16 3.39 -3.54
N ILE A 197 -27.13 2.39 -2.65
CA ILE A 197 -28.10 1.29 -2.63
C ILE A 197 -29.49 1.77 -2.22
N VAL A 198 -29.61 2.58 -1.16
CA VAL A 198 -30.91 3.00 -0.62
C VAL A 198 -31.53 4.19 -1.35
N THR A 199 -30.73 4.96 -2.11
CA THR A 199 -31.24 6.12 -2.85
C THR A 199 -31.94 5.68 -4.13
N PRO A 200 -33.20 6.05 -4.35
CA PRO A 200 -33.88 5.80 -5.63
C PRO A 200 -33.13 6.50 -6.77
N ASN A 201 -33.00 5.81 -7.91
CA ASN A 201 -32.38 6.35 -9.14
C ASN A 201 -30.97 6.93 -8.90
N SER A 202 -30.17 6.30 -8.02
CA SER A 202 -28.77 6.67 -7.79
C SER A 202 -27.96 6.53 -9.07
N LYS A 203 -27.45 7.63 -9.62
CA LYS A 203 -26.63 7.64 -10.83
C LYS A 203 -25.41 6.73 -10.72
N GLN A 204 -24.76 6.72 -9.55
CA GLN A 204 -23.59 5.89 -9.28
C GLN A 204 -23.94 4.39 -9.34
N PHE A 205 -25.05 4.00 -8.72
CA PHE A 205 -25.53 2.63 -8.73
C PHE A 205 -25.94 2.19 -10.14
N GLU A 206 -26.66 3.03 -10.89
CA GLU A 206 -27.05 2.76 -12.27
C GLU A 206 -25.85 2.57 -13.21
N ARG A 207 -24.77 3.34 -13.03
CA ARG A 207 -23.53 3.18 -13.80
C ARG A 207 -22.85 1.82 -13.53
N LEU A 208 -22.93 1.32 -12.30
CA LEU A 208 -22.44 -0.03 -11.96
C LEU A 208 -23.31 -1.11 -12.61
N LEU A 209 -24.65 -0.96 -12.59
CA LEU A 209 -25.60 -1.91 -13.17
C LEU A 209 -25.48 -1.97 -14.70
N SER A 210 -25.39 -0.82 -15.35
CA SER A 210 -25.22 -0.71 -16.81
C SER A 210 -23.80 -1.06 -17.29
N ARG A 211 -22.91 -1.43 -16.36
CA ARG A 211 -21.50 -1.74 -16.65
C ARG A 211 -20.73 -0.60 -17.35
N GLN A 212 -21.15 0.63 -17.12
CA GLN A 212 -20.34 1.80 -17.48
C GLN A 212 -19.14 1.91 -16.57
N ASP A 213 -19.33 1.66 -15.26
CA ASP A 213 -18.29 1.64 -14.25
C ASP A 213 -18.17 0.26 -13.60
N SER A 214 -16.98 -0.04 -13.11
CA SER A 214 -16.67 -1.19 -12.25
C SER A 214 -16.26 -0.70 -10.88
N LEU A 215 -16.72 -1.39 -9.84
CA LEU A 215 -16.26 -1.17 -8.47
C LEU A 215 -15.00 -1.99 -8.24
N LEU A 216 -13.97 -1.35 -7.73
CA LEU A 216 -12.68 -1.94 -7.42
C LEU A 216 -12.49 -1.97 -5.90
N PHE A 217 -11.94 -3.05 -5.42
CA PHE A 217 -11.45 -3.22 -4.06
C PHE A 217 -9.93 -3.18 -4.11
N VAL A 218 -9.34 -2.16 -3.51
CA VAL A 218 -7.90 -1.91 -3.55
C VAL A 218 -7.33 -2.17 -2.17
N THR A 219 -6.25 -2.96 -2.10
CA THR A 219 -5.54 -3.28 -0.87
C THR A 219 -4.15 -2.67 -0.95
N LEU A 220 -3.83 -1.80 -0.02
CA LEU A 220 -2.50 -1.21 0.13
C LEU A 220 -1.56 -2.22 0.79
N PRO A 221 -0.24 -2.10 0.57
CA PRO A 221 0.75 -2.83 1.36
C PRO A 221 0.62 -2.49 2.85
N ILE A 222 1.11 -3.39 3.71
CA ILE A 222 1.17 -3.17 5.15
C ILE A 222 1.95 -1.88 5.44
N ASP A 223 1.57 -1.17 6.49
CA ASP A 223 2.18 0.10 6.92
C ASP A 223 2.01 1.30 5.95
N HIS A 224 1.13 1.14 4.95
CA HIS A 224 0.77 2.24 4.07
C HIS A 224 -0.72 2.59 4.22
N SER A 225 -1.01 3.88 4.25
CA SER A 225 -2.37 4.44 4.24
C SER A 225 -2.58 5.34 3.03
N LEU A 226 -3.83 5.53 2.64
CA LEU A 226 -4.17 6.43 1.54
C LEU A 226 -4.10 7.88 2.03
N ALA A 227 -3.28 8.71 1.39
CA ALA A 227 -3.24 10.14 1.70
C ALA A 227 -4.60 10.79 1.41
N ALA A 228 -5.00 11.74 2.27
CA ALA A 228 -6.34 12.35 2.24
C ALA A 228 -6.66 13.08 0.93
N GLU A 229 -5.64 13.58 0.26
CA GLU A 229 -5.77 14.32 -1.01
C GLU A 229 -5.91 13.40 -2.23
N VAL A 230 -5.69 12.10 -2.10
CA VAL A 230 -5.77 11.16 -3.22
C VAL A 230 -7.21 10.97 -3.67
N SER A 231 -7.57 11.61 -4.75
CA SER A 231 -8.91 11.51 -5.37
C SER A 231 -9.00 10.41 -6.43
N PHE A 232 -7.88 9.99 -7.01
CA PHE A 232 -7.80 8.90 -7.98
C PHE A 232 -6.46 8.16 -7.90
N ILE A 233 -6.49 6.93 -8.38
CA ILE A 233 -5.31 6.08 -8.58
C ILE A 233 -5.24 5.62 -10.04
N ARG A 234 -4.13 5.02 -10.44
CA ARG A 234 -4.02 4.39 -11.76
C ARG A 234 -4.10 2.88 -11.62
N VAL A 235 -4.78 2.21 -12.56
CA VAL A 235 -4.96 0.75 -12.54
C VAL A 235 -4.75 0.16 -13.93
N SER A 236 -4.04 -0.98 -14.00
CA SER A 236 -3.80 -1.73 -15.22
C SER A 236 -3.98 -3.23 -15.00
N ARG A 237 -4.24 -3.98 -16.09
CA ARG A 237 -4.40 -5.44 -16.05
C ARG A 237 -3.09 -6.20 -16.24
N ASN A 238 -2.11 -5.56 -16.80
CA ASN A 238 -0.87 -6.17 -17.30
C ASN A 238 0.40 -5.50 -16.78
N GLY A 239 0.32 -4.76 -15.69
CA GLY A 239 1.47 -4.08 -15.12
C GLY A 239 1.93 -2.82 -15.89
N ASP A 240 1.29 -2.50 -17.01
CA ASP A 240 1.63 -1.35 -17.83
C ASP A 240 1.09 -0.07 -17.15
N ARG A 241 2.04 0.71 -16.60
CA ARG A 241 1.75 1.96 -15.87
C ARG A 241 1.35 3.09 -16.82
N ASP A 242 1.94 3.16 -17.98
CA ASP A 242 1.75 4.27 -18.92
C ASP A 242 0.36 4.24 -19.55
N ASN A 243 -0.14 3.04 -19.84
CA ASN A 243 -1.49 2.82 -20.37
C ASN A 243 -2.52 2.54 -19.24
N ALA A 244 -2.16 2.79 -17.98
CA ALA A 244 -3.05 2.59 -16.85
C ALA A 244 -4.19 3.62 -16.85
N ARG A 245 -5.39 3.15 -16.51
CA ARG A 245 -6.59 4.00 -16.44
C ARG A 245 -6.78 4.58 -15.05
N LYS A 246 -7.43 5.74 -14.97
CA LYS A 246 -7.81 6.34 -13.70
C LYS A 246 -8.95 5.58 -13.03
N ALA A 247 -8.81 5.34 -11.73
CA ALA A 247 -9.86 4.87 -10.84
C ALA A 247 -10.07 5.91 -9.73
N TYR A 248 -11.31 6.32 -9.50
CA TYR A 248 -11.66 7.40 -8.60
C TYR A 248 -12.05 6.86 -7.23
N PHE A 249 -11.61 7.50 -6.18
CA PHE A 249 -11.91 7.15 -4.80
C PHE A 249 -13.41 7.18 -4.51
N VAL A 250 -13.88 6.22 -3.74
CA VAL A 250 -15.29 6.12 -3.30
C VAL A 250 -15.38 6.22 -1.79
N SER A 251 -14.72 5.32 -1.07
CA SER A 251 -14.69 5.28 0.39
C SER A 251 -13.66 4.27 0.91
N PRO A 252 -13.27 4.32 2.19
CA PRO A 252 -12.66 3.19 2.86
C PRO A 252 -13.55 1.96 2.79
N ALA A 253 -12.96 0.76 2.73
CA ALA A 253 -13.70 -0.49 2.81
C ALA A 253 -13.88 -0.94 4.26
N MET A 254 -14.93 -1.71 4.52
CA MET A 254 -15.27 -2.18 5.87
C MET A 254 -14.62 -3.51 6.21
N SER A 255 -13.96 -4.16 5.27
CA SER A 255 -13.31 -5.46 5.44
C SER A 255 -11.92 -5.44 4.83
N SER A 256 -10.98 -6.16 5.44
CA SER A 256 -9.67 -6.43 4.85
C SER A 256 -9.75 -7.44 3.70
N ASP A 257 -8.70 -7.51 2.89
CA ASP A 257 -8.53 -8.59 1.92
C ASP A 257 -8.16 -9.91 2.65
N GLN A 258 -8.56 -11.03 2.08
CA GLN A 258 -8.31 -12.35 2.69
C GLN A 258 -6.87 -12.83 2.50
N LEU A 259 -6.17 -12.33 1.49
CA LEU A 259 -4.84 -12.79 1.11
C LEU A 259 -3.75 -11.75 1.42
N ILE A 260 -4.11 -10.48 1.41
CA ILE A 260 -3.18 -9.36 1.54
C ILE A 260 -3.60 -8.55 2.76
N GLN A 261 -2.70 -8.43 3.74
CA GLN A 261 -2.92 -7.57 4.90
C GLN A 261 -2.57 -6.13 4.52
N GLY A 262 -3.42 -5.20 4.94
CA GLY A 262 -3.26 -3.78 4.68
C GLY A 262 -4.60 -3.05 4.68
N GLU A 263 -4.55 -1.74 4.60
CA GLU A 263 -5.75 -0.93 4.47
C GLU A 263 -6.43 -1.15 3.13
N THR A 264 -7.75 -1.10 3.14
CA THR A 264 -8.56 -1.41 1.98
C THR A 264 -9.52 -0.27 1.65
N TYR A 265 -9.72 -0.07 0.34
CA TYR A 265 -10.51 1.05 -0.16
C TYR A 265 -11.34 0.65 -1.38
N TYR A 266 -12.48 1.31 -1.54
CA TYR A 266 -13.27 1.19 -2.76
C TYR A 266 -12.93 2.32 -3.73
N PHE A 267 -12.70 1.93 -4.98
CA PHE A 267 -12.52 2.84 -6.11
C PHE A 267 -13.50 2.49 -7.23
N ARG A 268 -13.70 3.43 -8.14
CA ARG A 268 -14.58 3.27 -9.30
C ARG A 268 -13.79 3.62 -10.57
N ALA A 269 -13.78 2.71 -11.54
CA ALA A 269 -13.16 2.92 -12.84
C ALA A 269 -14.13 2.62 -13.98
N ALA A 270 -13.91 3.22 -15.15
CA ALA A 270 -14.65 2.86 -16.36
C ALA A 270 -14.43 1.37 -16.67
N THR A 271 -15.53 0.63 -16.93
CA THR A 271 -15.46 -0.84 -17.08
C THR A 271 -14.63 -1.25 -18.28
N GLY A 272 -14.88 -0.75 -19.49
CA GLY A 272 -14.13 -1.13 -20.68
C GLY A 272 -13.95 -2.65 -20.79
N LYS A 273 -12.68 -3.09 -20.77
CA LYS A 273 -12.28 -4.51 -20.84
C LYS A 273 -12.22 -5.21 -19.48
N LEU A 274 -12.59 -4.54 -18.37
CA LEU A 274 -12.59 -5.15 -17.03
C LEU A 274 -13.71 -6.17 -16.88
N ARG A 275 -13.42 -7.27 -16.18
CA ARG A 275 -14.39 -8.32 -15.83
C ARG A 275 -14.34 -8.56 -14.33
N THR A 276 -15.46 -8.90 -13.75
CA THR A 276 -15.58 -9.28 -12.33
C THR A 276 -14.58 -10.36 -11.96
N GLY A 277 -13.92 -10.20 -10.83
CA GLY A 277 -12.92 -11.14 -10.33
C GLY A 277 -11.50 -10.89 -10.86
N MET A 278 -11.31 -10.04 -11.87
CA MET A 278 -9.97 -9.69 -12.35
C MET A 278 -9.17 -9.00 -11.25
N ARG A 279 -7.89 -9.35 -11.15
CA ARG A 279 -6.88 -8.62 -10.40
C ARG A 279 -6.20 -7.62 -11.31
N LEU A 280 -5.84 -6.48 -10.74
CA LEU A 280 -5.23 -5.35 -11.43
C LEU A 280 -4.06 -4.87 -10.59
N ASP A 281 -3.01 -4.43 -11.27
CA ASP A 281 -1.96 -3.64 -10.64
C ASP A 281 -2.47 -2.21 -10.47
N SER A 282 -2.14 -1.60 -9.35
CA SER A 282 -2.53 -0.22 -9.05
C SER A 282 -1.34 0.59 -8.55
N TRP A 283 -1.30 1.85 -8.95
CA TRP A 283 -0.31 2.85 -8.55
C TRP A 283 -1.04 3.98 -7.86
N ILE A 284 -0.66 4.18 -6.61
CA ILE A 284 -1.28 5.13 -5.68
C ILE A 284 -0.25 6.22 -5.41
N PRO A 285 -0.54 7.50 -5.68
CA PRO A 285 0.35 8.58 -5.27
C PRO A 285 0.61 8.50 -3.76
N LYS A 286 1.88 8.50 -3.36
CA LYS A 286 2.26 8.41 -1.95
C LYS A 286 1.87 9.69 -1.19
N ASP A 287 2.14 10.80 -1.84
CA ASP A 287 1.79 12.16 -1.45
C ASP A 287 1.62 13.01 -2.72
N ASN A 288 1.32 14.29 -2.58
CA ASN A 288 1.28 15.23 -3.70
C ASN A 288 2.64 15.92 -3.92
N GLU A 289 3.70 15.44 -3.28
CA GLU A 289 5.01 16.02 -3.43
C GLU A 289 5.61 15.63 -4.78
N LEU A 290 5.94 16.65 -5.55
CA LEU A 290 6.65 16.51 -6.81
C LEU A 290 8.14 16.42 -6.50
N LEU A 291 8.72 15.24 -6.66
CA LEU A 291 10.15 15.07 -6.56
C LEU A 291 10.79 15.59 -7.86
N THR A 292 11.81 16.40 -7.71
CA THR A 292 12.59 16.94 -8.83
C THR A 292 13.98 16.30 -8.79
N GLY A 293 14.42 15.76 -9.93
CA GLY A 293 15.68 15.06 -10.06
C GLY A 293 16.00 14.81 -11.53
N VAL A 294 16.66 13.70 -11.82
CA VAL A 294 17.03 13.28 -13.17
C VAL A 294 16.53 11.86 -13.46
N PHE A 295 16.28 11.57 -14.73
CA PHE A 295 15.97 10.23 -15.22
C PHE A 295 17.22 9.60 -15.83
N ILE A 296 17.56 8.40 -15.36
CA ILE A 296 18.70 7.61 -15.82
C ILE A 296 18.12 6.37 -16.52
N PRO A 297 18.32 6.21 -17.84
CA PRO A 297 17.87 5.02 -18.58
C PRO A 297 18.59 3.75 -18.09
N ASP A 298 17.89 2.60 -18.14
CA ASP A 298 18.46 1.29 -17.73
C ASP A 298 19.77 0.96 -18.48
N GLU A 299 19.90 1.39 -19.74
CA GLU A 299 21.07 1.17 -20.57
C GLU A 299 22.33 1.90 -20.12
N ALA A 300 22.18 3.00 -19.40
CA ALA A 300 23.29 3.78 -18.83
C ALA A 300 23.79 3.19 -17.51
N VAL A 301 23.01 2.31 -16.85
CA VAL A 301 23.32 1.77 -15.53
C VAL A 301 24.22 0.55 -15.64
N VAL A 302 25.33 0.59 -14.91
CA VAL A 302 26.29 -0.54 -14.77
C VAL A 302 26.18 -1.10 -13.36
N TRP A 303 26.04 -2.42 -13.26
CA TRP A 303 26.00 -3.12 -11.97
C TRP A 303 27.38 -3.66 -11.62
N TYR A 304 27.96 -3.14 -10.53
CA TYR A 304 29.24 -3.59 -10.02
C TYR A 304 29.20 -3.74 -8.49
N ALA A 305 29.76 -4.82 -7.98
CA ALA A 305 29.77 -5.16 -6.54
C ALA A 305 28.40 -5.08 -5.84
N GLY A 306 27.30 -5.38 -6.57
CA GLY A 306 25.94 -5.35 -6.06
C GLY A 306 25.34 -3.95 -5.93
N GLN A 307 25.97 -2.94 -6.52
CA GLN A 307 25.47 -1.56 -6.57
C GLN A 307 25.28 -1.09 -8.01
N ALA A 308 24.36 -0.14 -8.20
CA ALA A 308 24.16 0.54 -9.46
C ALA A 308 25.13 1.72 -9.60
N TRP A 309 25.75 1.85 -10.75
CA TRP A 309 26.71 2.90 -11.08
C TRP A 309 26.40 3.50 -12.44
N VAL A 310 26.83 4.72 -12.64
CA VAL A 310 26.82 5.39 -13.95
C VAL A 310 28.14 6.12 -14.16
N TYR A 311 28.43 6.42 -15.42
CA TYR A 311 29.55 7.28 -15.78
C TYR A 311 29.05 8.65 -16.19
N VAL A 312 29.71 9.68 -15.67
CA VAL A 312 29.48 11.10 -16.00
C VAL A 312 30.75 11.65 -16.61
N GLU A 313 30.62 12.24 -17.77
CA GLU A 313 31.69 12.96 -18.44
C GLU A 313 31.89 14.32 -17.76
N LEU A 314 33.09 14.59 -17.27
CA LEU A 314 33.47 15.84 -16.59
C LEU A 314 34.04 16.85 -17.59
N GLU A 315 35.00 16.39 -18.38
CA GLU A 315 35.62 17.09 -19.49
C GLU A 315 35.73 16.11 -20.66
N GLU A 316 35.98 16.60 -21.88
CA GLU A 316 36.11 15.78 -23.08
C GLU A 316 37.16 14.66 -22.85
N GLY A 317 36.71 13.41 -22.98
CA GLY A 317 37.55 12.22 -22.73
C GLY A 317 37.71 11.81 -21.26
N GLN A 318 37.14 12.52 -20.30
CA GLN A 318 37.28 12.22 -18.88
C GLN A 318 35.95 11.79 -18.27
N TYR A 319 35.89 10.54 -17.84
CA TYR A 319 34.69 9.89 -17.31
C TYR A 319 34.86 9.51 -15.85
N GLN A 320 33.92 9.96 -15.00
CA GLN A 320 33.90 9.64 -13.58
C GLN A 320 32.75 8.68 -13.28
N ARG A 321 33.07 7.57 -12.61
CA ARG A 321 32.05 6.65 -12.07
C ARG A 321 31.41 7.21 -10.82
N ARG A 322 30.05 7.29 -10.83
CA ARG A 322 29.24 7.72 -9.67
C ARG A 322 28.25 6.64 -9.27
N SER A 323 28.11 6.41 -7.95
CA SER A 323 27.17 5.42 -7.43
C SER A 323 25.77 5.98 -7.35
N ILE A 324 24.78 5.14 -7.66
CA ILE A 324 23.36 5.40 -7.39
C ILE A 324 22.95 4.65 -6.14
N LYS A 325 22.83 5.37 -5.01
CA LYS A 325 22.45 4.76 -3.71
C LYS A 325 20.95 4.85 -3.45
N HIS A 326 20.31 5.91 -3.91
CA HIS A 326 18.91 6.25 -3.61
C HIS A 326 18.05 6.37 -4.87
N GLY A 327 18.34 5.58 -5.90
CA GLY A 327 17.53 5.55 -7.11
C GLY A 327 16.17 4.88 -6.87
N LEU A 328 15.10 5.47 -7.42
CA LEU A 328 13.76 4.88 -7.45
C LEU A 328 13.51 4.26 -8.82
N ASP A 329 13.15 2.98 -8.86
CA ASP A 329 12.82 2.30 -10.11
C ASP A 329 11.58 2.95 -10.76
N VAL A 330 11.75 3.39 -11.99
CA VAL A 330 10.68 3.94 -12.84
C VAL A 330 10.62 3.16 -14.15
N ALA A 331 9.60 3.40 -14.97
CA ALA A 331 9.49 2.69 -16.24
C ALA A 331 10.69 3.04 -17.17
N GLY A 332 11.51 2.02 -17.49
CA GLY A 332 12.64 2.15 -18.41
C GLY A 332 13.92 2.75 -17.82
N GLY A 333 14.03 2.85 -16.48
CA GLY A 333 15.22 3.39 -15.84
C GLY A 333 15.04 3.69 -14.35
N MET A 334 15.82 4.62 -13.84
CA MET A 334 15.83 5.06 -12.44
C MET A 334 15.63 6.58 -12.35
N PHE A 335 14.84 7.01 -11.36
CA PHE A 335 14.79 8.40 -10.93
C PHE A 335 15.79 8.62 -9.80
N VAL A 336 16.60 9.67 -9.88
CA VAL A 336 17.64 10.03 -8.90
C VAL A 336 17.51 11.53 -8.58
N ASP A 337 17.57 11.88 -7.31
CA ASP A 337 17.39 13.25 -6.83
C ASP A 337 18.60 13.80 -6.04
N GLN A 338 19.65 13.01 -5.81
CA GLN A 338 20.77 13.42 -4.94
C GLN A 338 22.14 13.29 -5.59
N GLU A 339 22.59 12.11 -5.98
CA GLU A 339 23.99 11.86 -6.33
C GLU A 339 24.39 12.39 -7.71
N ILE A 340 23.42 12.62 -8.60
CA ILE A 340 23.59 13.05 -9.98
C ILE A 340 22.71 14.27 -10.20
N VAL A 341 23.27 15.31 -10.83
CA VAL A 341 22.60 16.60 -10.92
C VAL A 341 22.15 16.92 -12.34
N ILE A 342 21.17 17.81 -12.43
CA ILE A 342 20.67 18.35 -13.70
C ILE A 342 21.82 19.05 -14.42
N GLY A 343 22.04 18.70 -15.69
CA GLY A 343 23.09 19.24 -16.54
C GLY A 343 24.36 18.39 -16.59
N ASP A 344 24.50 17.35 -15.74
CA ASP A 344 25.57 16.36 -15.89
C ASP A 344 25.49 15.69 -17.27
N SER A 345 26.65 15.43 -17.91
CA SER A 345 26.75 14.69 -19.17
C SER A 345 26.83 13.19 -18.85
N LEU A 346 25.69 12.47 -18.97
CA LEU A 346 25.60 11.05 -18.67
C LEU A 346 26.01 10.21 -19.87
N VAL A 347 26.84 9.18 -19.64
CA VAL A 347 27.15 8.15 -20.62
C VAL A 347 25.97 7.21 -20.78
N LEU A 348 25.32 7.21 -21.95
CA LEU A 348 24.20 6.36 -22.29
C LEU A 348 24.63 5.00 -22.84
N SER A 349 25.70 4.99 -23.67
CA SER A 349 26.26 3.82 -24.30
C SER A 349 27.77 3.73 -24.02
N GLY A 350 28.33 2.51 -23.96
CA GLY A 350 29.74 2.29 -23.70
C GLY A 350 30.14 2.19 -22.23
N SER A 351 29.21 2.34 -21.27
CA SER A 351 29.47 2.31 -19.82
C SER A 351 30.20 1.04 -19.34
N GLN A 352 29.93 -0.13 -19.98
CA GLN A 352 30.62 -1.40 -19.68
C GLN A 352 32.09 -1.40 -20.12
N MET A 353 32.40 -0.70 -21.21
CA MET A 353 33.78 -0.55 -21.69
C MET A 353 34.58 0.34 -20.74
N LEU A 354 33.97 1.45 -20.29
CA LEU A 354 34.58 2.30 -19.25
C LEU A 354 34.87 1.53 -17.98
N LEU A 355 33.96 0.67 -17.53
CA LEU A 355 34.21 -0.18 -16.37
C LEU A 355 35.38 -1.14 -16.60
N SER A 356 35.49 -1.72 -17.79
CA SER A 356 36.60 -2.62 -18.13
C SER A 356 37.95 -1.87 -18.18
N GLU A 357 37.96 -0.66 -18.71
CA GLU A 357 39.19 0.18 -18.79
C GLU A 357 39.64 0.67 -17.41
N GLU A 358 38.67 1.04 -16.55
CA GLU A 358 38.96 1.42 -15.15
C GLU A 358 39.71 0.34 -14.36
N PHE A 359 39.41 -0.95 -14.65
CA PHE A 359 40.07 -2.09 -13.98
C PHE A 359 41.26 -2.65 -14.76
N ARG A 360 41.62 -2.12 -15.92
CA ARG A 360 42.69 -2.64 -16.76
C ARG A 360 44.08 -2.59 -16.06
N TRP A 361 44.32 -1.56 -15.28
CA TRP A 361 45.57 -1.45 -14.54
C TRP A 361 45.75 -2.51 -13.45
N GLN A 362 44.66 -3.06 -12.90
CA GLN A 362 44.72 -4.13 -11.91
C GLN A 362 45.16 -5.48 -12.48
N ILE A 363 45.10 -5.64 -13.81
CA ILE A 363 45.46 -6.89 -14.51
C ILE A 363 46.95 -6.87 -14.93
N GLN A 364 47.58 -5.70 -15.00
CA GLN A 364 48.99 -5.57 -15.49
C GLN A 364 50.08 -5.92 -14.48
N ASP A 365 49.77 -6.01 -13.20
CA ASP A 365 50.75 -6.28 -12.16
C ASP A 365 51.00 -7.77 -11.86
N GLU A 366 50.35 -8.70 -12.53
CA GLU A 366 50.57 -10.15 -12.32
C GLU A 366 51.58 -10.81 -13.30
N ASP A 367 52.03 -10.11 -14.36
CA ASP A 367 52.93 -10.70 -15.38
C ASP A 367 54.39 -10.26 -15.35
N ASP A 368 54.86 -9.50 -14.30
CA ASP A 368 56.25 -9.08 -14.11
C ASP A 368 56.90 -9.77 -12.89
N ASP A 369 56.88 -11.13 -12.83
CA ASP A 369 57.73 -11.94 -11.98
C ASP A 369 58.43 -13.06 -12.77
#